data_55b07a3dc0122b54490e377507e00154
#
_entry.id   55b07a3dc0122b54490e377507e00154
#
_cell.length_a   1.000
_cell.length_b   1.000
_cell.length_c   1.000
_cell.angle_alpha   90.00
_cell.angle_beta   90.00
_cell.angle_gamma   90.00
#
_symmetry.space_group_name_H-M   'P 1'
#
loop_
_entity.id
_entity.type
_entity.pdbx_description
1 polymer ?
#
loop_
_entity_poly.entity_id
_entity_poly.type
_entity_poly.pdbx_seq_one_letter_code
_entity_poly.pdbx_strand_id
1 'polypeptide(L)'
;MPLLKNHYTSEDYWNLPEGERAELIDGKFYDMAPPSRIQQKLVFTISRIIGNYIADHHGSCEVYPAPFAVNLDADDKDWVEPDISVICDPNK
;
A
#
# COMPACT_ATOMS: atom_id res chain seq x y z
N MET A 1 3.37 -12.67 -16.47
CA MET A 1 3.61 -13.61 -15.37
C MET A 1 2.93 -14.93 -15.67
N PRO A 2 3.68 -16.04 -15.62
CA PRO A 2 3.07 -17.32 -15.85
C PRO A 2 2.10 -17.67 -14.71
N LEU A 3 0.90 -18.11 -15.06
CA LEU A 3 -0.14 -18.47 -14.10
C LEU A 3 -0.04 -19.96 -13.74
N LEU A 4 1.14 -20.38 -13.31
CA LEU A 4 1.39 -21.78 -12.99
C LEU A 4 1.07 -22.12 -11.54
N LYS A 5 0.83 -21.09 -10.70
CA LYS A 5 0.47 -21.27 -9.29
C LYS A 5 -0.98 -20.92 -9.08
N ASN A 6 -1.65 -21.66 -8.21
CA ASN A 6 -2.99 -21.31 -7.74
C ASN A 6 -2.94 -20.33 -6.57
N HIS A 7 -1.82 -20.33 -5.85
CA HIS A 7 -1.62 -19.46 -4.70
C HIS A 7 -0.23 -18.86 -4.73
N TYR A 8 -0.16 -17.56 -4.49
CA TYR A 8 1.08 -16.82 -4.35
C TYR A 8 1.27 -16.41 -2.90
N THR A 9 2.52 -16.17 -2.52
CA THR A 9 2.90 -15.84 -1.15
C THR A 9 3.58 -14.47 -1.08
N SER A 10 3.90 -14.04 0.14
CA SER A 10 4.68 -12.82 0.36
C SER A 10 5.99 -12.83 -0.41
N GLU A 11 6.66 -13.98 -0.48
CA GLU A 11 7.90 -14.09 -1.25
C GLU A 11 7.66 -13.77 -2.73
N ASP A 12 6.58 -14.29 -3.30
CA ASP A 12 6.22 -14.00 -4.69
C ASP A 12 5.94 -12.51 -4.87
N TYR A 13 5.26 -11.89 -3.91
CA TYR A 13 4.96 -10.46 -3.94
C TYR A 13 6.24 -9.63 -3.99
N TRP A 14 7.20 -9.93 -3.09
CA TRP A 14 8.44 -9.18 -3.03
C TRP A 14 9.39 -9.47 -4.18
N ASN A 15 9.16 -10.56 -4.93
CA ASN A 15 9.94 -10.93 -6.10
C ASN A 15 9.33 -10.45 -7.42
N LEU A 16 8.27 -9.64 -7.38
CA LEU A 16 7.72 -9.06 -8.61
C LEU A 16 8.78 -8.26 -9.33
N PRO A 17 8.82 -8.33 -10.68
CA PRO A 17 9.78 -7.56 -11.46
C PRO A 17 9.63 -6.07 -11.20
N GLU A 18 10.76 -5.36 -11.30
CA GLU A 18 10.77 -3.92 -11.15
C GLU A 18 9.81 -3.28 -12.16
N GLY A 19 9.02 -2.33 -11.68
CA GLY A 19 8.02 -1.66 -12.51
C GLY A 19 6.66 -2.33 -12.54
N GLU A 20 6.56 -3.56 -12.07
CA GLU A 20 5.25 -4.22 -11.94
C GLU A 20 4.66 -3.93 -10.56
N ARG A 21 3.40 -3.51 -10.57
CA ARG A 21 2.66 -3.26 -9.33
C ARG A 21 1.39 -4.09 -9.32
N ALA A 22 1.23 -4.84 -8.25
CA ALA A 22 0.04 -5.66 -8.05
C ALA A 22 -0.23 -5.79 -6.55
N GLU A 23 -1.49 -5.97 -6.21
CA GLU A 23 -1.87 -6.34 -4.84
C GLU A 23 -2.00 -7.85 -4.77
N LEU A 24 -1.66 -8.40 -3.62
CA LEU A 24 -1.83 -9.82 -3.34
C LEU A 24 -2.99 -9.97 -2.36
N ILE A 25 -4.07 -10.61 -2.79
CA ILE A 25 -5.27 -10.78 -1.98
C ILE A 25 -5.67 -12.24 -1.99
N ASP A 26 -5.66 -12.85 -0.81
CA ASP A 26 -5.96 -14.26 -0.62
C ASP A 26 -5.15 -15.16 -1.58
N GLY A 27 -3.87 -14.85 -1.72
CA GLY A 27 -2.95 -15.62 -2.53
C GLY A 27 -3.09 -15.40 -4.04
N LYS A 28 -3.84 -14.37 -4.47
CA LYS A 28 -4.03 -14.06 -5.89
C LYS A 28 -3.54 -12.65 -6.19
N PHE A 29 -2.88 -12.48 -7.33
CA PHE A 29 -2.42 -11.17 -7.77
C PHE A 29 -3.50 -10.42 -8.54
N TYR A 30 -3.60 -9.14 -8.24
CA TYR A 30 -4.48 -8.18 -8.95
C TYR A 30 -3.62 -7.02 -9.40
N ASP A 31 -3.49 -6.84 -10.72
CA ASP A 31 -2.65 -5.78 -11.27
C ASP A 31 -3.18 -4.41 -10.91
N MET A 32 -2.26 -3.48 -10.64
CA MET A 32 -2.59 -2.10 -10.33
C MET A 32 -2.27 -1.21 -11.52
N ALA A 33 -3.23 -0.39 -11.90
CA ALA A 33 -3.02 0.62 -12.92
C ALA A 33 -2.22 1.80 -12.34
N PRO A 34 -1.40 2.47 -13.14
CA PRO A 34 -0.72 3.68 -12.67
C PRO A 34 -1.74 4.78 -12.37
N PRO A 35 -1.50 5.61 -11.34
CA PRO A 35 -2.44 6.66 -10.97
C PRO A 35 -2.46 7.76 -12.02
N SER A 36 -3.62 8.42 -12.18
CA SER A 36 -3.75 9.60 -13.00
C SER A 36 -3.15 10.81 -12.29
N ARG A 37 -2.95 11.90 -13.04
CA ARG A 37 -2.46 13.15 -12.47
C ARG A 37 -3.41 13.68 -11.40
N ILE A 38 -4.71 13.61 -11.64
CA ILE A 38 -5.72 14.07 -10.69
C ILE A 38 -5.66 13.23 -9.42
N GLN A 39 -5.53 11.92 -9.57
CA GLN A 39 -5.43 10.99 -8.46
C GLN A 39 -4.21 11.28 -7.59
N GLN A 40 -3.05 11.53 -8.21
CA GLN A 40 -1.84 11.89 -7.48
C GLN A 40 -2.00 13.22 -6.73
N LYS A 41 -2.65 14.20 -7.36
CA LYS A 41 -2.90 15.50 -6.74
C LYS A 41 -3.80 15.35 -5.50
N LEU A 42 -4.85 14.52 -5.61
CA LEU A 42 -5.74 14.26 -4.49
C LEU A 42 -5.03 13.56 -3.36
N VAL A 43 -4.21 12.55 -3.65
CA VAL A 43 -3.44 11.83 -2.64
C VAL A 43 -2.51 12.79 -1.90
N PHE A 44 -1.79 13.64 -2.62
CA PHE A 44 -0.90 14.62 -2.03
C PHE A 44 -1.65 15.61 -1.15
N THR A 45 -2.76 16.16 -1.64
CA THR A 45 -3.54 17.17 -0.92
C THR A 45 -4.14 16.59 0.36
N ILE A 46 -4.76 15.42 0.27
CA ILE A 46 -5.37 14.75 1.42
C ILE A 46 -4.31 14.35 2.43
N SER A 47 -3.19 13.79 1.97
CA SER A 47 -2.08 13.41 2.84
C SER A 47 -1.53 14.61 3.62
N ARG A 48 -1.42 15.77 2.95
CA ARG A 48 -0.96 17.00 3.59
C ARG A 48 -1.93 17.46 4.66
N ILE A 49 -3.24 17.43 4.36
CA ILE A 49 -4.28 17.85 5.32
C ILE A 49 -4.23 16.95 6.56
N ILE A 50 -4.14 15.64 6.36
CA ILE A 50 -4.06 14.68 7.46
C ILE A 50 -2.77 14.91 8.26
N GLY A 51 -1.64 15.05 7.58
CA GLY A 51 -0.35 15.26 8.22
C GLY A 51 -0.31 16.53 9.03
N ASN A 52 -0.87 17.63 8.49
CA ASN A 52 -0.95 18.90 9.22
C ASN A 52 -1.85 18.78 10.45
N TYR A 53 -2.97 18.08 10.33
CA TYR A 53 -3.86 17.84 11.46
C TYR A 53 -3.13 17.10 12.59
N ILE A 54 -2.41 16.04 12.24
CA ILE A 54 -1.67 15.25 13.22
C ILE A 54 -0.60 16.12 13.90
N ALA A 55 0.14 16.90 13.14
CA ALA A 55 1.18 17.77 13.67
C ALA A 55 0.59 18.85 14.59
N ASP A 56 -0.51 19.48 14.18
CA ASP A 56 -1.14 20.54 14.96
C ASP A 56 -1.71 20.04 16.28
N HIS A 57 -2.08 18.79 16.35
CA HIS A 57 -2.64 18.18 17.56
C HIS A 57 -1.59 17.34 18.33
N HIS A 58 -0.31 17.46 17.95
CA HIS A 58 0.78 16.73 18.60
C HIS A 58 0.56 15.23 18.61
N GLY A 59 -0.08 14.70 17.56
CA GLY A 59 -0.35 13.28 17.44
C GLY A 59 0.88 12.47 17.08
N SER A 60 0.84 11.18 17.37
CA SER A 60 1.92 10.25 17.08
C SER A 60 1.72 9.44 15.80
N CYS A 61 0.56 9.58 15.15
CA CYS A 61 0.28 8.87 13.91
C CYS A 61 1.09 9.45 12.76
N GLU A 62 1.36 8.60 11.77
CA GLU A 62 2.11 9.00 10.58
C GLU A 62 1.31 8.67 9.32
N VAL A 63 1.44 9.52 8.29
CA VAL A 63 0.74 9.37 7.02
C VAL A 63 1.70 8.83 5.98
N TYR A 64 1.27 7.80 5.28
CA TYR A 64 2.06 7.19 4.20
C TYR A 64 1.22 7.15 2.93
N PRO A 65 1.50 8.02 1.95
CA PRO A 65 0.87 7.92 0.64
C PRO A 65 1.46 6.76 -0.16
N ALA A 66 0.72 6.25 -1.12
CA ALA A 66 1.22 5.21 -2.01
C ALA A 66 2.48 5.67 -2.77
N PRO A 67 3.38 4.77 -3.16
CA PRO A 67 3.31 3.33 -2.92
C PRO A 67 3.80 2.96 -1.52
N PHE A 68 2.99 2.24 -0.78
CA PHE A 68 3.34 1.75 0.55
C PHE A 68 2.62 0.43 0.78
N ALA A 69 3.38 -0.66 0.85
CA ALA A 69 2.81 -1.99 0.96
C ALA A 69 2.39 -2.30 2.39
N VAL A 70 1.17 -2.81 2.55
CA VAL A 70 0.62 -3.18 3.85
C VAL A 70 0.25 -4.66 3.83
N ASN A 71 0.76 -5.40 4.81
CA ASN A 71 0.40 -6.80 5.01
C ASN A 71 -0.81 -6.87 5.92
N LEU A 72 -1.96 -7.15 5.34
CA LEU A 72 -3.17 -7.31 6.12
C LEU A 72 -3.10 -8.61 6.91
N ASP A 73 -3.57 -8.57 8.15
CA ASP A 73 -3.65 -9.75 9.02
C ASP A 73 -2.30 -10.43 9.32
N ALA A 74 -1.18 -9.80 8.98
CA ALA A 74 0.18 -10.33 9.22
C ALA A 74 0.33 -11.76 8.67
N ASP A 75 -0.30 -12.05 7.55
CA ASP A 75 -0.24 -13.37 6.93
C ASP A 75 0.70 -13.39 5.71
N ASP A 76 0.69 -14.48 4.97
CA ASP A 76 1.57 -14.71 3.84
C ASP A 76 0.87 -14.55 2.49
N LYS A 77 -0.33 -14.05 2.47
CA LYS A 77 -1.16 -14.06 1.26
C LYS A 77 -1.91 -12.76 0.98
N ASP A 78 -1.75 -11.74 1.82
CA ASP A 78 -2.44 -10.45 1.64
C ASP A 78 -1.47 -9.29 1.74
N TRP A 79 -1.16 -8.68 0.61
CA TRP A 79 -0.37 -7.45 0.52
C TRP A 79 -1.10 -6.45 -0.36
N VAL A 80 -1.43 -5.31 0.20
CA VAL A 80 -2.15 -4.25 -0.52
C VAL A 80 -1.35 -2.96 -0.50
N GLU A 81 -1.65 -2.07 -1.44
CA GLU A 81 -1.03 -0.75 -1.53
C GLU A 81 -2.14 0.31 -1.54
N PRO A 82 -2.69 0.65 -0.38
CA PRO A 82 -3.73 1.69 -0.31
C PRO A 82 -3.19 3.03 -0.78
N ASP A 83 -4.08 3.88 -1.28
CA ASP A 83 -3.69 5.21 -1.75
C ASP A 83 -3.09 6.04 -0.61
N ILE A 84 -3.67 5.96 0.58
CA ILE A 84 -3.19 6.66 1.77
C ILE A 84 -3.36 5.73 2.97
N SER A 85 -2.31 5.63 3.78
CA SER A 85 -2.35 4.88 5.04
C SER A 85 -2.02 5.81 6.19
N VAL A 86 -2.69 5.64 7.31
CA VAL A 86 -2.37 6.33 8.56
C VAL A 86 -2.03 5.28 9.59
N ILE A 87 -0.81 5.34 10.11
CA ILE A 87 -0.32 4.35 11.05
C ILE A 87 -0.02 5.04 12.37
N CYS A 88 -0.65 4.56 13.43
CA CYS A 88 -0.54 5.14 14.76
C CYS A 88 0.32 4.30 15.71
N ASP A 89 0.59 3.06 15.35
CA ASP A 89 1.41 2.16 16.15
C ASP A 89 2.85 2.23 15.67
N PRO A 90 3.81 2.71 16.50
CA PRO A 90 5.20 2.86 16.09
C PRO A 90 5.89 1.53 15.78
N ASN A 91 5.29 0.41 16.15
CA ASN A 91 5.87 -0.92 15.93
C ASN A 91 5.33 -1.60 14.66
N LYS A 92 4.61 -0.91 13.84
CA LYS A 92 4.03 -1.47 12.60
C LYS A 92 4.83 -1.12 11.36
#